data_d3083af371a998739eea34236ee7e2e0
#
_entry.id   d3083af371a998739eea34236ee7e2e0
#
_cell.length_a   1.000
_cell.length_b   1.000
_cell.length_c   1.000
_cell.angle_alpha   90.00
_cell.angle_beta   90.00
_cell.angle_gamma   90.00
#
_symmetry.space_group_name_H-M   'P 1'
#
loop_
_entity.id
_entity.type
_entity.pdbx_description
1 polymer ?
#
loop_
_entity_poly.entity_id
_entity_poly.type
_entity_poly.pdbx_seq_one_letter_code
_entity_poly.pdbx_strand_id
1 'polypeptide(L)'
;GDGKIPATSSAPTVASVSVSGSVVTVTAKAKGSATITVSVGAGTNHTAPANKTCSVEVTLPTKVLNDNSWATIREVSSAGLGANYWAVGDVKSIVLNGTVRNYTFSNLTVNAFILGFNHNSAKEGANKIHFQIGKIGSTAVALCDSNYNNTGDGFRMNTSQANSGGWNASHMRKTVLGNSNTPTSPLANSLMAALPADLRAVMQPVTKYTDNTANGGGNVQTYVTATTDYLFLLAEFEVFGTRSYANSYEQNYQAQYDYYKAGN
;
A
#
# COMPACT_ATOMS: atom_id res chain seq x y z
N GLY A 1 15.90 37.95 -3.67
CA GLY A 1 16.13 38.33 -5.05
C GLY A 1 14.86 38.94 -5.64
N ASP A 2 15.06 39.95 -6.46
CA ASP A 2 14.02 40.73 -7.12
C ASP A 2 13.57 40.13 -8.48
N GLY A 3 14.18 38.98 -8.86
CA GLY A 3 13.86 38.28 -10.09
C GLY A 3 12.58 37.47 -10.04
N LYS A 4 11.70 37.64 -11.04
CA LYS A 4 10.57 36.75 -11.26
C LYS A 4 11.10 35.38 -11.72
N ILE A 5 10.39 34.32 -11.32
CA ILE A 5 10.70 32.95 -11.71
C ILE A 5 9.60 32.49 -12.71
N PRO A 6 9.69 32.84 -14.00
CA PRO A 6 8.75 32.30 -14.98
C PRO A 6 9.05 30.83 -15.24
N ALA A 7 7.98 30.05 -15.46
CA ALA A 7 8.06 28.69 -15.93
C ALA A 7 7.17 28.49 -17.14
N THR A 8 7.63 27.70 -18.10
CA THR A 8 6.90 27.38 -19.33
C THR A 8 6.89 25.88 -19.57
N SER A 9 5.85 25.40 -20.24
CA SER A 9 5.74 24.02 -20.70
C SER A 9 5.88 23.98 -22.23
N SER A 10 6.65 23.05 -22.76
CA SER A 10 6.73 22.80 -24.20
C SER A 10 5.43 22.24 -24.78
N ALA A 11 4.57 21.63 -23.94
CA ALA A 11 3.30 21.06 -24.33
C ALA A 11 2.22 21.36 -23.23
N PRO A 12 1.66 22.58 -23.18
CA PRO A 12 0.70 22.98 -22.14
C PRO A 12 -0.61 22.20 -22.14
N THR A 13 -0.95 21.53 -23.24
CA THR A 13 -2.09 20.61 -23.36
C THR A 13 -1.83 19.24 -22.72
N VAL A 14 -0.56 18.86 -22.56
CA VAL A 14 -0.11 17.65 -21.88
C VAL A 14 0.13 17.94 -20.40
N ALA A 15 0.93 18.97 -20.12
CA ALA A 15 1.22 19.40 -18.75
C ALA A 15 1.29 20.93 -18.71
N SER A 16 0.43 21.56 -17.94
CA SER A 16 0.47 23.02 -17.74
C SER A 16 1.28 23.37 -16.50
N VAL A 17 1.78 24.60 -16.46
CA VAL A 17 2.51 25.12 -15.30
C VAL A 17 1.86 26.37 -14.76
N SER A 18 1.96 26.55 -13.44
CA SER A 18 1.65 27.78 -12.74
C SER A 18 2.76 28.08 -11.74
N VAL A 19 2.99 29.36 -11.46
CA VAL A 19 4.01 29.81 -10.52
C VAL A 19 3.39 30.69 -9.45
N SER A 20 3.69 30.39 -8.19
CA SER A 20 3.31 31.19 -7.07
C SER A 20 4.53 31.37 -6.14
N GLY A 21 5.05 32.59 -6.07
CA GLY A 21 6.31 32.88 -5.38
C GLY A 21 7.48 32.09 -6.00
N SER A 22 8.12 31.23 -5.22
CA SER A 22 9.19 30.33 -5.66
C SER A 22 8.72 28.90 -5.99
N VAL A 23 7.42 28.64 -5.93
CA VAL A 23 6.83 27.32 -6.18
C VAL A 23 6.33 27.24 -7.63
N VAL A 24 6.84 26.29 -8.37
CA VAL A 24 6.36 25.92 -9.72
C VAL A 24 5.46 24.68 -9.57
N THR A 25 4.20 24.83 -9.91
CA THR A 25 3.25 23.72 -9.90
C THR A 25 3.04 23.22 -11.33
N VAL A 26 3.23 21.92 -11.55
CA VAL A 26 2.99 21.25 -12.82
C VAL A 26 1.68 20.46 -12.70
N THR A 27 0.74 20.71 -13.62
CA THR A 27 -0.56 20.02 -13.65
C THR A 27 -0.66 19.17 -14.91
N ALA A 28 -0.78 17.85 -14.75
CA ALA A 28 -1.03 16.91 -15.84
C ALA A 28 -2.42 17.12 -16.44
N LYS A 29 -2.55 17.06 -17.78
CA LYS A 29 -3.82 17.27 -18.51
C LYS A 29 -4.13 16.15 -19.48
N ALA A 30 -3.15 15.67 -20.23
CA ALA A 30 -3.34 14.62 -21.23
C ALA A 30 -2.08 13.77 -21.34
N LYS A 31 -2.23 12.54 -21.83
CA LYS A 31 -1.09 11.65 -22.09
C LYS A 31 -0.09 12.30 -23.05
N GLY A 32 1.19 12.18 -22.74
CA GLY A 32 2.29 12.67 -23.57
C GLY A 32 3.47 13.15 -22.75
N SER A 33 4.44 13.77 -23.42
CA SER A 33 5.63 14.29 -22.78
C SER A 33 5.68 15.82 -22.91
N ALA A 34 6.20 16.48 -21.88
CA ALA A 34 6.46 17.91 -21.87
C ALA A 34 7.80 18.20 -21.22
N THR A 35 8.48 19.23 -21.68
CA THR A 35 9.64 19.78 -20.99
C THR A 35 9.22 21.07 -20.28
N ILE A 36 9.40 21.10 -18.99
CA ILE A 36 9.18 22.29 -18.17
C ILE A 36 10.48 23.05 -18.07
N THR A 37 10.47 24.31 -18.48
CA THR A 37 11.62 25.21 -18.40
C THR A 37 11.36 26.27 -17.34
N VAL A 38 12.26 26.39 -16.39
CA VAL A 38 12.27 27.44 -15.38
C VAL A 38 13.41 28.39 -15.67
N SER A 39 13.13 29.68 -15.70
CA SER A 39 14.11 30.71 -15.88
C SER A 39 14.07 31.74 -14.75
N VAL A 40 15.13 32.49 -14.58
CA VAL A 40 15.19 33.60 -13.64
C VAL A 40 15.75 34.78 -14.43
N GLY A 41 15.05 35.92 -14.44
CA GLY A 41 15.50 37.13 -15.06
C GLY A 41 16.78 37.70 -14.41
N ALA A 42 17.50 38.52 -15.14
CA ALA A 42 18.55 39.34 -14.57
C ALA A 42 17.93 40.31 -13.56
N GLY A 43 18.62 40.55 -12.46
CA GLY A 43 18.28 41.58 -11.50
C GLY A 43 19.22 42.77 -11.57
N THR A 44 19.04 43.77 -10.71
CA THR A 44 19.83 44.98 -10.70
C THR A 44 21.32 44.72 -10.49
N ASN A 45 21.67 43.71 -9.73
CA ASN A 45 23.04 43.39 -9.32
C ASN A 45 23.51 41.98 -9.68
N HIS A 46 22.79 41.28 -10.58
CA HIS A 46 23.18 39.93 -11.04
C HIS A 46 22.73 39.68 -12.47
N THR A 47 23.44 38.82 -13.14
CA THR A 47 23.08 38.31 -14.48
C THR A 47 22.09 37.18 -14.39
N ALA A 48 21.28 36.97 -15.44
CA ALA A 48 20.35 35.82 -15.50
C ALA A 48 21.15 34.50 -15.49
N PRO A 49 20.83 33.56 -14.61
CA PRO A 49 21.41 32.22 -14.64
C PRO A 49 20.88 31.42 -15.86
N ALA A 50 21.56 30.36 -16.21
CA ALA A 50 21.06 29.41 -17.22
C ALA A 50 19.75 28.82 -16.81
N ASN A 51 18.84 28.67 -17.78
CA ASN A 51 17.55 28.01 -17.56
C ASN A 51 17.74 26.58 -17.04
N LYS A 52 16.83 26.15 -16.19
CA LYS A 52 16.74 24.76 -15.75
C LYS A 52 15.53 24.08 -16.40
N THR A 53 15.70 22.84 -16.82
CA THR A 53 14.68 22.06 -17.47
C THR A 53 14.38 20.77 -16.68
N CYS A 54 13.13 20.34 -16.75
CA CYS A 54 12.67 19.07 -16.22
C CYS A 54 11.76 18.40 -17.27
N SER A 55 12.07 17.16 -17.65
CA SER A 55 11.20 16.35 -18.51
C SER A 55 10.08 15.75 -17.67
N VAL A 56 8.85 15.89 -18.14
CA VAL A 56 7.64 15.33 -17.53
C VAL A 56 6.97 14.43 -18.56
N GLU A 57 6.67 13.20 -18.15
CA GLU A 57 5.84 12.28 -18.91
C GLU A 57 4.51 12.10 -18.18
N VAL A 58 3.41 12.36 -18.87
CA VAL A 58 2.06 12.13 -18.38
C VAL A 58 1.55 10.82 -18.96
N THR A 59 1.35 9.84 -18.07
CA THR A 59 0.75 8.55 -18.42
C THR A 59 -0.68 8.51 -17.90
N LEU A 60 -1.61 7.95 -18.70
CA LEU A 60 -2.96 7.66 -18.24
C LEU A 60 -3.02 6.21 -17.74
N PRO A 61 -3.79 5.96 -16.66
CA PRO A 61 -4.00 4.59 -16.21
C PRO A 61 -4.74 3.78 -17.27
N THR A 62 -4.37 2.51 -17.43
CA THR A 62 -5.06 1.55 -18.30
C THR A 62 -6.11 0.78 -17.50
N LYS A 63 -7.08 0.20 -18.20
CA LYS A 63 -8.10 -0.68 -17.60
C LYS A 63 -7.55 -2.04 -17.19
N VAL A 64 -6.39 -2.44 -17.69
CA VAL A 64 -5.69 -3.64 -17.27
C VAL A 64 -4.79 -3.28 -16.08
N LEU A 65 -5.16 -3.74 -14.89
CA LEU A 65 -4.46 -3.39 -13.64
C LEU A 65 -2.95 -3.69 -13.74
N ASN A 66 -2.59 -4.84 -14.31
CA ASN A 66 -1.20 -5.30 -14.40
C ASN A 66 -0.29 -4.37 -15.23
N ASP A 67 -0.85 -3.64 -16.19
CA ASP A 67 -0.11 -2.77 -17.10
C ASP A 67 0.23 -1.40 -16.48
N ASN A 68 -0.27 -1.14 -15.29
CA ASN A 68 -0.02 0.12 -14.57
C ASN A 68 1.17 -0.03 -13.61
N SER A 69 1.97 1.04 -13.47
CA SER A 69 2.96 1.10 -12.40
C SER A 69 2.29 1.21 -11.04
N TRP A 70 2.99 0.80 -9.97
CA TRP A 70 2.49 1.01 -8.61
C TRP A 70 2.29 2.49 -8.28
N ALA A 71 3.12 3.37 -8.83
CA ALA A 71 2.95 4.82 -8.71
C ALA A 71 1.63 5.29 -9.34
N THR A 72 1.29 4.83 -10.55
CA THR A 72 0.02 5.13 -11.21
C THR A 72 -1.17 4.61 -10.39
N ILE A 73 -1.09 3.38 -9.89
CA ILE A 73 -2.13 2.79 -9.03
C ILE A 73 -2.32 3.64 -7.75
N ARG A 74 -1.23 4.11 -7.16
CA ARG A 74 -1.26 5.00 -5.99
C ARG A 74 -1.95 6.33 -6.28
N GLU A 75 -1.66 6.97 -7.41
CA GLU A 75 -2.30 8.23 -7.81
C GLU A 75 -3.81 8.05 -8.03
N VAL A 76 -4.22 7.02 -8.76
CA VAL A 76 -5.64 6.68 -8.98
C VAL A 76 -6.35 6.39 -7.66
N SER A 77 -5.70 5.65 -6.77
CA SER A 77 -6.23 5.37 -5.43
C SER A 77 -6.41 6.64 -4.61
N SER A 78 -5.39 7.51 -4.58
CA SER A 78 -5.42 8.79 -3.83
C SER A 78 -6.55 9.72 -4.28
N ALA A 79 -6.85 9.68 -5.58
CA ALA A 79 -7.94 10.44 -6.18
C ALA A 79 -9.33 9.82 -5.91
N GLY A 80 -9.40 8.64 -5.27
CA GLY A 80 -10.65 7.91 -5.04
C GLY A 80 -11.24 7.27 -6.29
N LEU A 81 -10.45 7.11 -7.37
CA LEU A 81 -10.91 6.70 -8.70
C LEU A 81 -10.66 5.21 -8.99
N GLY A 82 -10.19 4.41 -8.03
CA GLY A 82 -9.84 3.01 -8.24
C GLY A 82 -10.92 2.20 -8.95
N ALA A 83 -12.15 2.25 -8.46
CA ALA A 83 -13.29 1.54 -9.04
C ALA A 83 -13.73 2.03 -10.44
N ASN A 84 -13.26 3.21 -10.87
CA ASN A 84 -13.51 3.71 -12.23
C ASN A 84 -12.61 3.02 -13.26
N TYR A 85 -11.49 2.46 -12.82
CA TYR A 85 -10.50 1.82 -13.70
C TYR A 85 -10.47 0.31 -13.57
N TRP A 86 -10.60 -0.22 -12.37
CA TRP A 86 -10.39 -1.64 -12.06
C TRP A 86 -11.56 -2.22 -11.27
N ALA A 87 -11.65 -3.55 -11.24
CA ALA A 87 -12.66 -4.31 -10.51
C ALA A 87 -12.03 -5.06 -9.32
N VAL A 88 -12.88 -5.43 -8.35
CA VAL A 88 -12.51 -6.37 -7.30
C VAL A 88 -12.12 -7.70 -7.94
N GLY A 89 -10.99 -8.25 -7.50
CA GLY A 89 -10.40 -9.47 -8.08
C GLY A 89 -9.40 -9.22 -9.21
N ASP A 90 -9.32 -8.01 -9.78
CA ASP A 90 -8.27 -7.68 -10.76
C ASP A 90 -6.88 -7.90 -10.16
N VAL A 91 -5.97 -8.38 -11.00
CA VAL A 91 -4.67 -8.91 -10.61
C VAL A 91 -3.53 -8.05 -11.13
N LYS A 92 -2.52 -7.87 -10.27
CA LYS A 92 -1.20 -7.38 -10.64
C LYS A 92 -0.13 -8.35 -10.16
N SER A 93 0.75 -8.76 -11.08
CA SER A 93 1.88 -9.63 -10.74
C SER A 93 2.94 -8.85 -9.97
N ILE A 94 3.49 -9.48 -8.94
CA ILE A 94 4.65 -9.00 -8.18
C ILE A 94 5.71 -10.10 -8.09
N VAL A 95 6.96 -9.70 -7.98
CA VAL A 95 8.09 -10.63 -7.83
C VAL A 95 8.66 -10.50 -6.43
N LEU A 96 8.62 -11.58 -5.67
CA LEU A 96 9.18 -11.65 -4.33
C LEU A 96 10.64 -12.12 -4.39
N ASN A 97 11.50 -11.43 -3.66
CA ASN A 97 12.91 -11.77 -3.51
C ASN A 97 13.38 -11.57 -2.08
N GLY A 98 14.24 -12.49 -1.63
CA GLY A 98 14.83 -12.41 -0.30
C GLY A 98 14.26 -13.45 0.66
N THR A 99 14.69 -13.37 1.90
CA THR A 99 14.30 -14.33 2.94
C THR A 99 13.20 -13.74 3.81
N VAL A 100 12.17 -14.52 4.06
CA VAL A 100 11.13 -14.25 5.06
C VAL A 100 11.24 -15.32 6.11
N ARG A 101 11.82 -14.99 7.24
CA ARG A 101 12.17 -15.93 8.31
C ARG A 101 12.97 -17.13 7.79
N ASN A 102 12.33 -18.29 7.70
CA ASN A 102 12.98 -19.55 7.29
C ASN A 102 12.76 -19.89 5.81
N TYR A 103 12.09 -19.02 5.06
CA TYR A 103 11.75 -19.27 3.67
C TYR A 103 12.40 -18.22 2.74
N THR A 104 13.11 -18.69 1.71
CA THR A 104 13.78 -17.83 0.74
C THR A 104 13.05 -17.85 -0.59
N PHE A 105 12.67 -16.65 -1.06
CA PHE A 105 12.16 -16.42 -2.39
C PHE A 105 13.29 -16.09 -3.35
N SER A 106 13.29 -16.72 -4.51
CA SER A 106 14.18 -16.43 -5.61
C SER A 106 13.35 -16.12 -6.86
N ASN A 107 13.10 -14.84 -7.08
CA ASN A 107 12.25 -14.36 -8.19
C ASN A 107 10.88 -15.05 -8.27
N LEU A 108 10.24 -15.27 -7.13
CA LEU A 108 8.92 -15.89 -7.10
C LEU A 108 7.87 -14.88 -7.53
N THR A 109 7.24 -15.13 -8.69
CA THR A 109 6.11 -14.32 -9.16
C THR A 109 4.83 -14.78 -8.50
N VAL A 110 4.15 -13.87 -7.81
CA VAL A 110 2.83 -14.10 -7.21
C VAL A 110 1.86 -13.00 -7.62
N ASN A 111 0.59 -13.23 -7.42
CA ASN A 111 -0.47 -12.26 -7.69
C ASN A 111 -0.75 -11.41 -6.46
N ALA A 112 -0.84 -10.10 -6.67
CA ALA A 112 -1.57 -9.19 -5.83
C ALA A 112 -2.94 -8.94 -6.48
N PHE A 113 -4.03 -9.14 -5.77
CA PHE A 113 -5.38 -8.97 -6.30
C PHE A 113 -6.22 -8.05 -5.40
N ILE A 114 -7.13 -7.28 -6.02
CA ILE A 114 -7.94 -6.28 -5.33
C ILE A 114 -8.99 -6.97 -4.46
N LEU A 115 -8.97 -6.69 -3.15
CA LEU A 115 -9.99 -7.09 -2.20
C LEU A 115 -11.18 -6.13 -2.16
N GLY A 116 -10.90 -4.84 -2.35
CA GLY A 116 -11.92 -3.80 -2.29
C GLY A 116 -11.35 -2.40 -2.45
N PHE A 117 -12.24 -1.47 -2.74
CA PHE A 117 -11.96 -0.04 -2.86
C PHE A 117 -12.60 0.70 -1.68
N ASN A 118 -11.84 1.61 -1.05
CA ASN A 118 -12.35 2.36 0.12
C ASN A 118 -12.97 1.46 1.20
N HIS A 119 -12.41 0.27 1.37
CA HIS A 119 -12.91 -0.69 2.34
C HIS A 119 -12.96 -0.05 3.73
N ASN A 120 -14.14 -0.10 4.35
CA ASN A 120 -14.37 0.40 5.70
C ASN A 120 -13.74 1.78 5.98
N SER A 121 -13.85 2.71 5.03
CA SER A 121 -13.07 3.96 4.97
C SER A 121 -13.20 4.83 6.21
N ALA A 122 -14.34 4.78 6.90
CA ALA A 122 -14.56 5.51 8.16
C ALA A 122 -13.66 5.02 9.32
N LYS A 123 -13.16 3.81 9.26
CA LYS A 123 -12.29 3.18 10.26
C LYS A 123 -10.85 3.04 9.76
N GLU A 124 -10.66 2.62 8.51
CA GLU A 124 -9.37 2.25 7.95
C GLU A 124 -8.71 3.36 7.12
N GLY A 125 -9.45 4.45 6.87
CA GLY A 125 -9.03 5.59 6.07
C GLY A 125 -9.52 5.50 4.61
N ALA A 126 -9.78 6.68 4.04
CA ALA A 126 -10.34 6.82 2.69
C ALA A 126 -9.27 6.71 1.58
N ASN A 127 -9.75 6.58 0.34
CA ASN A 127 -8.94 6.60 -0.88
C ASN A 127 -7.84 5.53 -0.90
N LYS A 128 -8.19 4.30 -0.52
CA LYS A 128 -7.30 3.15 -0.53
C LYS A 128 -7.85 2.01 -1.38
N ILE A 129 -6.94 1.33 -2.06
CA ILE A 129 -7.19 0.05 -2.70
C ILE A 129 -6.50 -1.00 -1.83
N HIS A 130 -7.27 -1.95 -1.32
CA HIS A 130 -6.74 -3.05 -0.52
C HIS A 130 -6.44 -4.24 -1.42
N PHE A 131 -5.25 -4.78 -1.27
CA PHE A 131 -4.76 -5.93 -2.02
C PHE A 131 -4.52 -7.11 -1.09
N GLN A 132 -4.76 -8.31 -1.59
CA GLN A 132 -4.23 -9.53 -1.00
C GLN A 132 -3.14 -10.08 -1.92
N ILE A 133 -2.07 -10.62 -1.34
CA ILE A 133 -0.98 -11.27 -2.05
C ILE A 133 -0.90 -12.75 -1.66
N GLY A 134 -0.32 -13.58 -2.50
CA GLY A 134 -0.03 -14.97 -2.18
C GLY A 134 -0.75 -16.00 -3.02
N LYS A 135 -1.17 -15.64 -4.24
CA LYS A 135 -1.64 -16.62 -5.23
C LYS A 135 -0.68 -16.69 -6.41
N ILE A 136 -0.57 -17.88 -7.00
CA ILE A 136 -0.03 -18.12 -8.35
C ILE A 136 -1.18 -18.67 -9.17
N GLY A 137 -1.73 -17.88 -10.09
CA GLY A 137 -3.02 -18.18 -10.69
C GLY A 137 -4.12 -18.25 -9.61
N SER A 138 -4.81 -19.39 -9.52
CA SER A 138 -5.83 -19.66 -8.48
C SER A 138 -5.27 -20.35 -7.24
N THR A 139 -4.00 -20.80 -7.25
CA THR A 139 -3.40 -21.57 -6.17
C THR A 139 -2.80 -20.65 -5.11
N ALA A 140 -3.20 -20.82 -3.85
CA ALA A 140 -2.61 -20.12 -2.72
C ALA A 140 -1.16 -20.60 -2.49
N VAL A 141 -0.28 -19.68 -2.13
CA VAL A 141 1.14 -19.98 -1.82
C VAL A 141 1.50 -19.42 -0.45
N ALA A 142 2.39 -20.13 0.23
CA ALA A 142 2.93 -19.68 1.50
C ALA A 142 3.90 -18.52 1.29
N LEU A 143 3.83 -17.49 2.15
CA LEU A 143 4.65 -16.28 2.06
C LEU A 143 5.66 -16.16 3.20
N CYS A 144 5.66 -17.04 4.18
CA CYS A 144 6.59 -16.98 5.32
C CYS A 144 7.12 -18.35 5.74
N ASP A 145 6.59 -19.42 5.18
CA ASP A 145 7.07 -20.79 5.37
C ASP A 145 6.69 -21.63 4.14
N SER A 146 7.48 -22.62 3.80
CA SER A 146 7.20 -23.55 2.70
C SER A 146 6.13 -24.59 3.07
N ASN A 147 5.98 -24.90 4.36
CA ASN A 147 5.00 -25.81 4.89
C ASN A 147 4.29 -25.20 6.09
N TYR A 148 3.05 -25.64 6.32
CA TYR A 148 2.39 -25.32 7.57
C TYR A 148 3.20 -25.91 8.73
N ASN A 149 3.85 -25.03 9.47
CA ASN A 149 4.73 -25.39 10.58
C ASN A 149 4.32 -24.57 11.79
N ASN A 150 3.94 -25.24 12.86
CA ASN A 150 3.62 -24.61 14.13
C ASN A 150 4.78 -24.62 15.12
N THR A 151 6.01 -24.88 14.65
CA THR A 151 7.23 -24.84 15.45
C THR A 151 8.24 -23.88 14.83
N GLY A 152 8.41 -22.71 15.39
CA GLY A 152 9.35 -21.73 14.85
C GLY A 152 8.65 -20.47 14.31
N ASP A 153 9.30 -19.77 13.40
CA ASP A 153 8.91 -18.42 12.98
C ASP A 153 7.88 -18.35 11.86
N GLY A 154 7.55 -19.40 11.18
CA GLY A 154 6.75 -19.37 9.96
C GLY A 154 5.33 -18.85 10.15
N PHE A 155 4.33 -19.74 10.15
CA PHE A 155 2.91 -19.39 10.28
C PHE A 155 2.43 -19.08 11.70
N ARG A 156 3.31 -19.17 12.69
CA ARG A 156 2.91 -18.86 14.06
C ARG A 156 2.68 -17.37 14.27
N MET A 157 1.67 -17.06 15.06
CA MET A 157 1.45 -15.69 15.53
C MET A 157 2.56 -15.21 16.43
N ASN A 158 3.14 -16.10 17.24
CA ASN A 158 4.23 -15.83 18.17
C ASN A 158 5.26 -16.95 18.14
N THR A 159 6.46 -16.69 18.67
CA THR A 159 7.54 -17.67 18.80
C THR A 159 7.25 -18.76 19.82
N SER A 160 6.25 -18.56 20.66
CA SER A 160 5.74 -19.53 21.64
C SER A 160 4.22 -19.70 21.48
N GLN A 161 3.64 -20.65 22.18
CA GLN A 161 2.18 -20.86 22.21
C GLN A 161 1.45 -19.83 23.09
N ALA A 162 1.90 -18.59 23.05
CA ALA A 162 1.28 -17.47 23.76
C ALA A 162 0.63 -16.54 22.75
N ASN A 163 -0.46 -15.92 23.14
CA ASN A 163 -1.18 -14.93 22.37
C ASN A 163 -1.25 -13.57 23.09
N SER A 164 -0.45 -13.37 24.13
CA SER A 164 -0.44 -12.16 24.95
C SER A 164 -0.18 -10.89 24.15
N GLY A 165 -1.06 -9.91 24.31
CA GLY A 165 -1.04 -8.66 23.55
C GLY A 165 -1.64 -8.76 22.14
N GLY A 166 -2.26 -9.88 21.79
CA GLY A 166 -3.02 -10.09 20.56
C GLY A 166 -2.24 -9.75 19.28
N TRP A 167 -2.94 -9.26 18.28
CA TRP A 167 -2.33 -8.83 17.02
C TRP A 167 -1.25 -7.77 17.22
N ASN A 168 -1.51 -6.76 18.05
CA ASN A 168 -0.60 -5.63 18.26
C ASN A 168 0.79 -6.07 18.73
N ALA A 169 0.87 -7.04 19.65
CA ALA A 169 2.13 -7.53 20.19
C ALA A 169 2.75 -8.67 19.38
N SER A 170 2.00 -9.27 18.45
CA SER A 170 2.38 -10.53 17.80
C SER A 170 3.70 -10.43 17.05
N HIS A 171 4.44 -11.53 17.07
CA HIS A 171 5.66 -11.71 16.27
C HIS A 171 5.35 -11.71 14.77
N MET A 172 4.20 -12.27 14.38
CA MET A 172 3.71 -12.23 13.01
C MET A 172 3.64 -10.78 12.51
N ARG A 173 2.92 -9.90 13.21
CA ARG A 173 2.76 -8.50 12.83
C ARG A 173 4.10 -7.77 12.76
N LYS A 174 4.86 -7.84 13.85
CA LYS A 174 6.06 -7.02 14.05
C LYS A 174 7.23 -7.48 13.19
N THR A 175 7.46 -8.79 13.15
CA THR A 175 8.70 -9.37 12.61
C THR A 175 8.47 -10.07 11.29
N VAL A 176 7.50 -11.00 11.22
CA VAL A 176 7.29 -11.78 9.99
C VAL A 176 6.77 -10.90 8.86
N LEU A 177 5.74 -10.09 9.12
CA LEU A 177 5.24 -9.12 8.16
C LEU A 177 6.12 -7.87 8.08
N GLY A 178 6.77 -7.47 9.17
CA GLY A 178 7.72 -6.37 9.20
C GLY A 178 7.13 -5.01 9.55
N ASN A 179 5.94 -4.96 10.19
CA ASN A 179 5.32 -3.68 10.59
C ASN A 179 6.04 -2.94 11.72
N SER A 180 7.12 -3.47 12.28
CA SER A 180 8.00 -2.71 13.17
C SER A 180 8.75 -1.59 12.45
N ASN A 181 8.83 -1.65 11.14
CA ASN A 181 9.57 -0.71 10.30
C ASN A 181 8.65 -0.12 9.21
N THR A 182 9.14 0.88 8.50
CA THR A 182 8.43 1.47 7.35
C THR A 182 8.74 0.70 6.06
N PRO A 183 7.86 0.74 5.05
CA PRO A 183 8.12 0.07 3.78
C PRO A 183 9.39 0.55 3.06
N THR A 184 9.76 1.81 3.22
CA THR A 184 10.98 2.39 2.61
C THR A 184 12.27 2.01 3.34
N SER A 185 12.15 1.57 4.60
CA SER A 185 13.27 1.04 5.40
C SER A 185 12.84 -0.26 6.09
N PRO A 186 12.58 -1.34 5.33
CA PRO A 186 11.95 -2.54 5.84
C PRO A 186 12.86 -3.30 6.82
N LEU A 187 12.23 -4.01 7.75
CA LEU A 187 12.93 -4.94 8.62
C LEU A 187 13.51 -6.08 7.77
N ALA A 188 14.78 -6.38 7.92
CA ALA A 188 15.41 -7.49 7.23
C ALA A 188 14.73 -8.84 7.57
N ASN A 189 14.71 -9.76 6.62
CA ASN A 189 14.08 -11.08 6.76
C ASN A 189 12.58 -11.03 7.12
N SER A 190 11.88 -10.01 6.64
CA SER A 190 10.43 -9.88 6.73
C SER A 190 9.77 -9.94 5.35
N LEU A 191 8.47 -10.20 5.31
CA LEU A 191 7.70 -10.15 4.07
C LEU A 191 7.78 -8.76 3.42
N MET A 192 7.75 -7.69 4.23
CA MET A 192 7.93 -6.32 3.75
C MET A 192 9.22 -6.15 2.95
N ALA A 193 10.33 -6.73 3.43
CA ALA A 193 11.63 -6.64 2.75
C ALA A 193 11.66 -7.42 1.43
N ALA A 194 10.89 -8.50 1.32
CA ALA A 194 10.80 -9.33 0.12
C ALA A 194 9.92 -8.73 -0.99
N LEU A 195 9.09 -7.73 -0.68
CA LEU A 195 8.26 -7.02 -1.66
C LEU A 195 9.09 -6.13 -2.59
N PRO A 196 8.66 -5.91 -3.84
CA PRO A 196 9.29 -4.98 -4.76
C PRO A 196 9.43 -3.56 -4.18
N ALA A 197 10.55 -2.91 -4.46
CA ALA A 197 10.85 -1.59 -3.90
C ALA A 197 9.88 -0.50 -4.39
N ASP A 198 9.43 -0.58 -5.64
CA ASP A 198 8.45 0.35 -6.22
C ASP A 198 7.06 0.21 -5.59
N LEU A 199 6.64 -1.02 -5.24
CA LEU A 199 5.43 -1.25 -4.44
C LEU A 199 5.62 -0.66 -3.03
N ARG A 200 6.72 -0.97 -2.35
CA ARG A 200 7.00 -0.47 -1.00
C ARG A 200 7.01 1.06 -0.92
N ALA A 201 7.50 1.74 -1.97
CA ALA A 201 7.56 3.20 -2.02
C ALA A 201 6.18 3.87 -1.99
N VAL A 202 5.12 3.16 -2.37
CA VAL A 202 3.76 3.71 -2.49
C VAL A 202 2.76 3.12 -1.50
N MET A 203 3.15 2.11 -0.72
CA MET A 203 2.27 1.51 0.29
C MET A 203 1.78 2.55 1.29
N GLN A 204 0.51 2.44 1.66
CA GLN A 204 -0.11 3.28 2.66
C GLN A 204 -0.58 2.45 3.84
N PRO A 205 -0.43 2.94 5.06
CA PRO A 205 -0.92 2.22 6.23
C PRO A 205 -2.44 2.27 6.30
N VAL A 206 -3.03 1.28 6.95
CA VAL A 206 -4.43 1.23 7.34
C VAL A 206 -4.54 1.07 8.85
N THR A 207 -5.63 1.57 9.41
CA THR A 207 -5.96 1.33 10.82
C THR A 207 -6.76 0.05 10.91
N LYS A 208 -6.25 -0.94 11.65
CA LYS A 208 -6.92 -2.21 11.91
C LYS A 208 -7.34 -2.27 13.38
N TYR A 209 -8.52 -2.83 13.64
CA TYR A 209 -9.06 -2.99 14.98
C TYR A 209 -9.21 -4.46 15.29
N THR A 210 -8.54 -4.91 16.35
CA THR A 210 -8.54 -6.31 16.80
C THR A 210 -8.52 -6.36 18.32
N ASP A 211 -8.90 -7.49 18.89
CA ASP A 211 -8.64 -7.75 20.31
C ASP A 211 -7.15 -7.89 20.56
N ASN A 212 -6.59 -6.98 21.32
CA ASN A 212 -5.16 -6.88 21.58
C ASN A 212 -4.77 -7.29 23.01
N THR A 213 -5.63 -8.02 23.71
CA THR A 213 -5.34 -8.46 25.09
C THR A 213 -4.84 -9.88 25.18
N ALA A 214 -5.25 -10.73 24.28
CA ALA A 214 -4.91 -12.15 24.26
C ALA A 214 -5.54 -13.00 25.34
N ASN A 215 -6.53 -12.52 25.94
CA ASN A 215 -7.16 -13.30 27.00
C ASN A 215 -8.32 -14.15 26.51
N GLY A 216 -8.32 -14.67 25.30
CA GLY A 216 -9.28 -15.70 24.85
C GLY A 216 -10.65 -15.77 25.53
N GLY A 217 -10.94 -14.84 26.38
CA GLY A 217 -11.91 -14.99 27.44
C GLY A 217 -13.00 -13.93 27.51
N GLY A 218 -13.10 -13.01 26.59
CA GLY A 218 -14.18 -12.07 26.83
C GLY A 218 -14.53 -11.19 25.66
N ASN A 219 -15.80 -11.13 25.36
CA ASN A 219 -16.37 -10.11 24.50
C ASN A 219 -16.36 -8.75 25.25
N VAL A 220 -15.21 -8.09 25.30
CA VAL A 220 -15.04 -6.82 26.00
C VAL A 220 -14.62 -5.76 24.97
N GLN A 221 -15.40 -4.71 24.88
CA GLN A 221 -15.18 -3.65 23.87
C GLN A 221 -13.83 -2.95 24.01
N THR A 222 -13.37 -2.70 25.22
CA THR A 222 -12.09 -2.01 25.48
C THR A 222 -10.87 -2.84 25.10
N TYR A 223 -11.04 -4.13 24.83
CA TYR A 223 -9.97 -4.99 24.33
C TYR A 223 -9.72 -4.79 22.84
N VAL A 224 -10.72 -4.32 22.10
CA VAL A 224 -10.60 -4.04 20.67
C VAL A 224 -9.96 -2.66 20.50
N THR A 225 -8.72 -2.66 20.11
CA THR A 225 -7.91 -1.45 19.94
C THR A 225 -7.30 -1.37 18.55
N ALA A 226 -6.87 -0.16 18.17
CA ALA A 226 -6.33 0.13 16.86
C ALA A 226 -4.84 -0.24 16.76
N THR A 227 -4.45 -0.74 15.59
CA THR A 227 -3.06 -0.77 15.11
C THR A 227 -2.97 -0.08 13.77
N THR A 228 -1.78 0.41 13.42
CA THR A 228 -1.49 0.97 12.10
C THR A 228 -0.56 0.02 11.36
N ASP A 229 -1.01 -0.53 10.24
CA ASP A 229 -0.34 -1.62 9.56
C ASP A 229 -0.27 -1.39 8.05
N TYR A 230 0.88 -1.72 7.46
CA TYR A 230 1.07 -1.77 6.00
C TYR A 230 0.76 -3.17 5.44
N LEU A 231 1.07 -4.20 6.21
CA LEU A 231 0.75 -5.59 5.95
C LEU A 231 -0.03 -6.15 7.14
N PHE A 232 -1.09 -6.87 6.88
CA PHE A 232 -1.93 -7.44 7.93
C PHE A 232 -2.54 -8.77 7.50
N LEU A 233 -2.92 -9.59 8.46
CA LEU A 233 -3.77 -10.74 8.24
C LEU A 233 -5.22 -10.29 8.26
N LEU A 234 -6.06 -10.93 7.44
CA LEU A 234 -7.49 -10.67 7.45
C LEU A 234 -8.12 -11.23 8.73
N ALA A 235 -9.01 -10.46 9.31
CA ALA A 235 -9.80 -10.91 10.45
C ALA A 235 -10.92 -11.85 10.01
N GLU A 236 -11.43 -12.65 10.94
CA GLU A 236 -12.53 -13.59 10.70
C GLU A 236 -13.73 -12.88 10.04
N PHE A 237 -14.15 -11.75 10.58
CA PHE A 237 -15.28 -10.99 10.07
C PHE A 237 -15.03 -10.41 8.67
N GLU A 238 -13.81 -10.04 8.37
CA GLU A 238 -13.42 -9.47 7.06
C GLU A 238 -13.50 -10.51 5.93
N VAL A 239 -13.35 -11.78 6.27
CA VAL A 239 -13.46 -12.90 5.31
C VAL A 239 -14.91 -13.41 5.26
N PHE A 240 -15.50 -13.73 6.39
CA PHE A 240 -16.76 -14.48 6.45
C PHE A 240 -18.00 -13.59 6.59
N GLY A 241 -17.87 -12.31 6.95
CA GLY A 241 -19.00 -11.43 7.27
C GLY A 241 -19.75 -11.82 8.54
N THR A 242 -19.28 -12.85 9.21
CA THR A 242 -19.75 -13.34 10.51
C THR A 242 -18.53 -13.66 11.36
N ARG A 243 -18.74 -13.83 12.65
CA ARG A 243 -17.69 -14.26 13.56
C ARG A 243 -18.16 -15.45 14.41
N SER A 244 -17.25 -16.34 14.73
CA SER A 244 -17.48 -17.45 15.66
C SER A 244 -16.50 -17.42 16.84
N TYR A 245 -15.28 -16.99 16.61
CA TYR A 245 -14.18 -17.07 17.58
C TYR A 245 -13.64 -15.69 17.99
N ALA A 246 -13.69 -14.70 17.10
CA ALA A 246 -13.21 -13.36 17.40
C ALA A 246 -14.06 -12.66 18.47
N ASN A 247 -13.50 -11.67 19.17
CA ASN A 247 -14.22 -10.80 20.09
C ASN A 247 -15.44 -10.16 19.39
N SER A 248 -16.61 -10.22 20.01
CA SER A 248 -17.86 -9.76 19.38
C SER A 248 -17.85 -8.28 19.00
N TYR A 249 -17.06 -7.47 19.69
CA TYR A 249 -16.96 -6.06 19.39
C TYR A 249 -16.09 -5.74 18.18
N GLU A 250 -15.28 -6.68 17.66
CA GLU A 250 -14.52 -6.47 16.44
C GLU A 250 -15.42 -6.19 15.23
N GLN A 251 -16.59 -6.85 15.15
CA GLN A 251 -17.55 -6.61 14.07
C GLN A 251 -18.04 -5.14 13.99
N ASN A 252 -17.95 -4.36 15.08
CA ASN A 252 -18.32 -2.94 15.07
C ASN A 252 -17.28 -2.04 14.38
N TYR A 253 -16.10 -2.58 14.13
CA TYR A 253 -14.97 -1.88 13.54
C TYR A 253 -14.50 -2.49 12.22
N GLN A 254 -14.94 -3.68 11.88
CA GLN A 254 -14.56 -4.45 10.70
C GLN A 254 -15.72 -4.51 9.71
N ALA A 255 -15.41 -4.79 8.45
CA ALA A 255 -16.39 -5.06 7.40
C ALA A 255 -15.88 -6.22 6.54
N GLN A 256 -16.79 -7.01 5.98
CA GLN A 256 -16.39 -8.04 5.02
C GLN A 256 -15.90 -7.40 3.73
N TYR A 257 -14.78 -7.89 3.19
CA TYR A 257 -14.27 -7.44 1.91
C TYR A 257 -15.19 -7.82 0.75
N ASP A 258 -15.32 -6.93 -0.22
CA ASP A 258 -16.19 -7.16 -1.37
C ASP A 258 -15.79 -8.39 -2.17
N TYR A 259 -14.48 -8.71 -2.21
CA TYR A 259 -13.97 -9.94 -2.82
C TYR A 259 -14.62 -11.19 -2.20
N TYR A 260 -14.69 -11.27 -0.89
CA TYR A 260 -15.27 -12.42 -0.18
C TYR A 260 -16.80 -12.41 -0.15
N LYS A 261 -17.44 -11.22 -0.18
CA LYS A 261 -18.89 -11.12 -0.36
C LYS A 261 -19.37 -11.74 -1.67
N ALA A 262 -18.53 -11.67 -2.71
CA ALA A 262 -18.82 -12.27 -4.01
C ALA A 262 -18.67 -13.80 -4.05
N GLY A 263 -18.30 -14.44 -2.95
CA GLY A 263 -18.16 -15.90 -2.84
C GLY A 263 -16.82 -16.46 -3.34
N ASN A 264 -15.78 -15.61 -3.41
CA ASN A 264 -14.44 -16.03 -3.83
C ASN A 264 -13.63 -16.68 -2.70
#